data_1ff5101cf19a157240e2dcc1639b0a30
#
_entry.id   1ff5101cf19a157240e2dcc1639b0a30
#
_cell.length_a   1.000
_cell.length_b   1.000
_cell.length_c   1.000
_cell.angle_alpha   90.00
_cell.angle_beta   90.00
_cell.angle_gamma   90.00
#
_symmetry.space_group_name_H-M   'P 1'
#
loop_
_entity.id
_entity.type
_entity.pdbx_description
1 polymer ?
#
loop_
_entity_poly.entity_id
_entity_poly.type
_entity_poly.pdbx_seq_one_letter_code
_entity_poly.pdbx_strand_id
1 'polypeptide(L)'
;MRWRRESRLAAGLVLGTALLLGVLLPGADGAAPKQLRERQASLSARSHGALLSLFALDSRLSRAKSELAVLQGRAEALRADQERVRREVAVVQGNLEASQRILGARLRTLYEEGEPDAIAVLLGATSLDDAVTRLDELERSARQGAQAATDARDGRSRLRGLALELAARVREVQTLEAQAVQTAAALKRERAGRVAYLASLARQQRLTKRQIRALDSRARQVVVKAQQVQGQSSPGSSKGPAPAPWVVAGPRTLTVTSTGYSMKGRTAAGLPVGLGIVAVDPSVIPLGTRLTIPGYGEGIAADTGGAVQGMTIDLWFPTLTQAMAWGRRTVTVTLH
;
A
#
# COMPACT_ATOMS: atom_id res chain seq x y z
N MET A 1 -13.90 -48.99 -10.96
CA MET A 1 -13.55 -49.98 -9.89
C MET A 1 -12.54 -49.38 -8.93
N ARG A 2 -12.98 -49.32 -7.64
CA ARG A 2 -12.22 -49.18 -6.37
C ARG A 2 -11.05 -48.15 -6.31
N TRP A 3 -11.30 -46.98 -5.81
CA TRP A 3 -11.34 -46.37 -4.47
C TRP A 3 -10.40 -47.03 -3.48
N ARG A 4 -9.32 -46.31 -3.08
CA ARG A 4 -8.83 -46.35 -1.72
C ARG A 4 -8.61 -44.93 -1.20
N ARG A 5 -9.38 -44.62 -0.16
CA ARG A 5 -9.16 -43.56 0.81
C ARG A 5 -7.95 -43.94 1.66
N GLU A 6 -7.06 -43.01 1.88
CA GLU A 6 -6.18 -43.03 3.06
C GLU A 6 -6.15 -41.61 3.63
N SER A 7 -6.93 -41.38 4.58
CA SER A 7 -6.71 -41.17 6.02
C SER A 7 -5.65 -40.11 6.36
N ARG A 8 -6.20 -38.98 6.79
CA ARG A 8 -5.55 -37.88 7.51
C ARG A 8 -4.86 -38.43 8.74
N LEU A 9 -3.56 -38.23 8.87
CA LEU A 9 -2.86 -38.23 10.14
C LEU A 9 -2.31 -36.84 10.42
N ALA A 10 -2.95 -36.20 11.38
CA ALA A 10 -2.46 -35.03 12.07
C ALA A 10 -1.17 -35.41 12.82
N ALA A 11 -0.03 -34.99 12.27
CA ALA A 11 1.21 -35.07 13.01
C ALA A 11 1.46 -33.75 13.72
N GLY A 12 0.96 -33.67 14.94
CA GLY A 12 1.42 -32.71 15.92
C GLY A 12 2.89 -32.98 16.20
N LEU A 13 3.78 -32.15 15.70
CA LEU A 13 5.19 -32.25 15.99
C LEU A 13 5.50 -31.43 17.22
N VAL A 14 5.37 -32.11 18.35
CA VAL A 14 6.00 -31.74 19.61
C VAL A 14 7.50 -31.68 19.38
N LEU A 15 8.10 -30.50 19.49
CA LEU A 15 9.55 -30.34 19.63
C LEU A 15 9.88 -30.61 21.12
N GLY A 16 9.92 -31.86 21.42
CA GLY A 16 10.39 -32.36 22.69
C GLY A 16 11.55 -33.30 22.45
N THR A 17 12.50 -33.19 23.28
CA THR A 17 13.43 -34.22 23.74
C THR A 17 14.43 -34.76 22.72
N ALA A 18 15.60 -34.15 22.74
CA ALA A 18 16.83 -34.86 22.42
C ALA A 18 16.94 -36.07 23.37
N LEU A 19 16.88 -37.24 22.79
CA LEU A 19 17.12 -38.50 23.45
C LEU A 19 18.57 -38.53 23.96
N LEU A 20 18.75 -38.43 25.25
CA LEU A 20 19.99 -38.73 25.96
C LEU A 20 20.22 -40.24 25.89
N LEU A 21 21.06 -40.72 25.01
CA LEU A 21 21.73 -42.02 25.25
C LEU A 21 22.76 -41.76 26.35
N GLY A 22 22.44 -42.21 27.55
CA GLY A 22 23.34 -42.20 28.68
C GLY A 22 24.46 -43.20 28.43
N VAL A 23 25.64 -42.73 28.15
CA VAL A 23 26.88 -43.44 28.44
C VAL A 23 27.29 -43.03 29.85
N LEU A 24 27.07 -43.92 30.79
CA LEU A 24 27.60 -43.79 32.15
C LEU A 24 29.15 -43.91 32.04
N LEU A 25 29.82 -42.75 32.20
CA LEU A 25 31.23 -42.72 32.63
C LEU A 25 31.23 -42.12 34.05
N PRO A 26 31.87 -42.80 35.00
CA PRO A 26 31.96 -42.29 36.36
C PRO A 26 33.03 -41.21 36.47
N GLY A 27 32.64 -40.05 37.03
CA GLY A 27 33.59 -39.05 37.47
C GLY A 27 33.78 -37.86 36.55
N ALA A 28 32.80 -36.91 36.53
CA ALA A 28 33.08 -35.55 36.11
C ALA A 28 32.11 -34.59 36.85
N ASP A 29 32.74 -33.75 37.59
CA ASP A 29 32.20 -32.71 38.44
C ASP A 29 31.01 -31.92 37.87
N GLY A 30 30.15 -31.38 38.75
CA GLY A 30 28.90 -30.68 38.53
C GLY A 30 28.88 -29.45 37.61
N ALA A 31 29.88 -29.30 36.74
CA ALA A 31 29.97 -28.24 35.76
C ALA A 31 29.23 -28.53 34.42
N ALA A 32 29.07 -29.83 34.07
CA ALA A 32 28.46 -30.22 32.80
C ALA A 32 26.99 -29.77 32.59
N PRO A 33 26.09 -29.84 33.60
CA PRO A 33 24.71 -29.44 33.44
C PRO A 33 24.56 -27.91 33.29
N LYS A 34 25.46 -27.11 33.87
CA LYS A 34 25.44 -25.66 33.76
C LYS A 34 25.86 -25.19 32.36
N GLN A 35 26.93 -25.75 31.82
CA GLN A 35 27.40 -25.46 30.46
C GLN A 35 26.37 -25.88 29.37
N LEU A 36 25.69 -27.00 29.56
CA LEU A 36 24.64 -27.45 28.63
C LEU A 36 23.43 -26.51 28.65
N ARG A 37 23.02 -26.04 29.82
CA ARG A 37 21.93 -25.04 29.96
C ARG A 37 22.31 -23.70 29.34
N GLU A 38 23.52 -23.21 29.52
CA GLU A 38 24.04 -21.96 28.91
C GLU A 38 24.12 -22.10 27.40
N ARG A 39 24.60 -23.21 26.87
CA ARG A 39 24.58 -23.48 25.41
C ARG A 39 23.17 -23.56 24.84
N GLN A 40 22.26 -24.20 25.54
CA GLN A 40 20.86 -24.27 25.13
C GLN A 40 20.19 -22.88 25.17
N ALA A 41 20.45 -22.07 26.19
CA ALA A 41 19.96 -20.70 26.29
C ALA A 41 20.55 -19.81 25.16
N SER A 42 21.83 -19.92 24.87
CA SER A 42 22.46 -19.17 23.78
C SER A 42 21.94 -19.59 22.39
N LEU A 43 21.67 -20.86 22.16
CA LEU A 43 21.08 -21.35 20.91
C LEU A 43 19.63 -20.88 20.75
N SER A 44 18.85 -20.90 21.84
CA SER A 44 17.47 -20.40 21.81
C SER A 44 17.42 -18.89 21.57
N ALA A 45 18.29 -18.10 22.20
CA ALA A 45 18.39 -16.66 21.96
C ALA A 45 18.80 -16.34 20.50
N ARG A 46 19.76 -17.08 19.95
CA ARG A 46 20.18 -16.92 18.52
C ARG A 46 19.06 -17.28 17.56
N SER A 47 18.33 -18.38 17.81
CA SER A 47 17.18 -18.77 16.96
C SER A 47 16.02 -17.78 17.07
N HIS A 48 15.79 -17.21 18.25
CA HIS A 48 14.80 -16.16 18.46
C HIS A 48 15.17 -14.87 17.68
N GLY A 49 16.41 -14.38 17.82
CA GLY A 49 16.88 -13.21 17.07
C GLY A 49 16.83 -13.42 15.55
N ALA A 50 17.18 -14.62 15.06
CA ALA A 50 17.05 -14.96 13.65
C ALA A 50 15.59 -14.92 13.18
N LEU A 51 14.66 -15.45 13.99
CA LEU A 51 13.23 -15.44 13.67
C LEU A 51 12.67 -14.00 13.60
N LEU A 52 13.04 -13.14 14.57
CA LEU A 52 12.65 -11.72 14.56
C LEU A 52 13.19 -10.99 13.33
N SER A 53 14.44 -11.22 12.97
CA SER A 53 15.04 -10.60 11.78
C SER A 53 14.38 -11.06 10.48
N LEU A 54 14.07 -12.34 10.35
CA LEU A 54 13.31 -12.86 9.21
C LEU A 54 11.89 -12.30 9.16
N PHE A 55 11.22 -12.19 10.31
CA PHE A 55 9.91 -11.59 10.40
C PHE A 55 9.92 -10.13 9.91
N ALA A 56 10.89 -9.33 10.37
CA ALA A 56 11.02 -7.94 9.92
C ALA A 56 11.23 -7.85 8.40
N LEU A 57 12.12 -8.69 7.84
CA LEU A 57 12.37 -8.73 6.40
C LEU A 57 11.13 -9.16 5.60
N ASP A 58 10.43 -10.19 6.05
CA ASP A 58 9.23 -10.70 5.38
C ASP A 58 8.06 -9.70 5.48
N SER A 59 7.93 -9.00 6.60
CA SER A 59 6.94 -7.92 6.77
C SER A 59 7.21 -6.74 5.84
N ARG A 60 8.47 -6.31 5.68
CA ARG A 60 8.86 -5.28 4.71
C ARG A 60 8.57 -5.74 3.27
N LEU A 61 8.90 -6.98 2.94
CA LEU A 61 8.65 -7.56 1.63
C LEU A 61 7.15 -7.60 1.30
N SER A 62 6.34 -7.97 2.28
CA SER A 62 4.88 -8.03 2.13
C SER A 62 4.29 -6.64 1.91
N ARG A 63 4.70 -5.64 2.70
CA ARG A 63 4.29 -4.25 2.53
C ARG A 63 4.65 -3.70 1.15
N ALA A 64 5.90 -3.87 0.72
CA ALA A 64 6.34 -3.41 -0.59
C ALA A 64 5.57 -4.06 -1.75
N LYS A 65 5.17 -5.34 -1.61
CA LYS A 65 4.31 -6.01 -2.59
C LYS A 65 2.90 -5.41 -2.64
N SER A 66 2.30 -5.16 -1.48
CA SER A 66 0.97 -4.57 -1.39
C SER A 66 0.96 -3.14 -1.94
N GLU A 67 1.97 -2.35 -1.61
CA GLU A 67 2.14 -0.98 -2.13
C GLU A 67 2.27 -0.98 -3.66
N LEU A 68 3.12 -1.87 -4.21
CA LEU A 68 3.27 -2.00 -5.66
C LEU A 68 1.94 -2.36 -6.34
N ALA A 69 1.18 -3.30 -5.76
CA ALA A 69 -0.13 -3.68 -6.31
C ALA A 69 -1.13 -2.52 -6.29
N VAL A 70 -1.16 -1.72 -5.21
CA VAL A 70 -2.00 -0.52 -5.12
C VAL A 70 -1.61 0.53 -6.16
N LEU A 71 -0.30 0.79 -6.33
CA LEU A 71 0.18 1.75 -7.34
C LEU A 71 -0.17 1.31 -8.76
N GLN A 72 -0.01 0.02 -9.07
CA GLN A 72 -0.39 -0.56 -10.35
C GLN A 72 -1.90 -0.42 -10.62
N GLY A 73 -2.75 -0.77 -9.65
CA GLY A 73 -4.20 -0.63 -9.79
C GLY A 73 -4.64 0.84 -9.98
N ARG A 74 -4.00 1.79 -9.28
CA ARG A 74 -4.26 3.22 -9.49
C ARG A 74 -3.82 3.68 -10.88
N ALA A 75 -2.67 3.25 -11.35
CA ALA A 75 -2.19 3.59 -12.69
C ALA A 75 -3.13 3.05 -13.79
N GLU A 76 -3.65 1.83 -13.63
CA GLU A 76 -4.62 1.24 -14.55
C GLU A 76 -5.95 2.02 -14.56
N ALA A 77 -6.48 2.37 -13.38
CA ALA A 77 -7.70 3.18 -13.28
C ALA A 77 -7.52 4.55 -13.95
N LEU A 78 -6.39 5.21 -13.73
CA LEU A 78 -6.10 6.50 -14.34
C LEU A 78 -5.94 6.40 -15.87
N ARG A 79 -5.35 5.32 -16.39
CA ARG A 79 -5.27 5.07 -17.84
C ARG A 79 -6.66 4.90 -18.44
N ALA A 80 -7.55 4.18 -17.77
CA ALA A 80 -8.94 4.05 -18.20
C ALA A 80 -9.66 5.42 -18.23
N ASP A 81 -9.41 6.27 -17.23
CA ASP A 81 -9.90 7.65 -17.20
C ASP A 81 -9.33 8.50 -18.36
N GLN A 82 -8.05 8.39 -18.66
CA GLN A 82 -7.45 9.06 -19.82
C GLN A 82 -8.15 8.68 -21.13
N GLU A 83 -8.42 7.39 -21.32
CA GLU A 83 -9.11 6.95 -22.54
C GLU A 83 -10.56 7.45 -22.59
N ARG A 84 -11.22 7.62 -21.45
CA ARG A 84 -12.55 8.25 -21.38
C ARG A 84 -12.49 9.72 -21.83
N VAL A 85 -11.55 10.49 -21.27
CA VAL A 85 -11.37 11.91 -21.64
C VAL A 85 -10.96 12.05 -23.11
N ARG A 86 -10.11 11.18 -23.64
CA ARG A 86 -9.74 11.16 -25.08
C ARG A 86 -10.97 10.97 -25.97
N ARG A 87 -11.86 10.05 -25.65
CA ARG A 87 -13.12 9.87 -26.40
C ARG A 87 -14.00 11.10 -26.31
N GLU A 88 -14.09 11.74 -25.15
CA GLU A 88 -14.85 12.98 -25.00
C GLU A 88 -14.25 14.11 -25.86
N VAL A 89 -12.93 14.25 -25.89
CA VAL A 89 -12.23 15.19 -26.77
C VAL A 89 -12.62 14.95 -28.23
N ALA A 90 -12.60 13.71 -28.71
CA ALA A 90 -12.96 13.38 -30.08
C ALA A 90 -14.39 13.78 -30.43
N VAL A 91 -15.34 13.54 -29.52
CA VAL A 91 -16.75 13.94 -29.70
C VAL A 91 -16.89 15.47 -29.78
N VAL A 92 -16.27 16.18 -28.83
CA VAL A 92 -16.34 17.66 -28.81
C VAL A 92 -15.65 18.27 -30.04
N GLN A 93 -14.54 17.69 -30.50
CA GLN A 93 -13.89 18.11 -31.77
C GLN A 93 -14.81 17.94 -32.97
N GLY A 94 -15.45 16.77 -33.11
CA GLY A 94 -16.40 16.51 -34.19
C GLY A 94 -17.57 17.49 -34.19
N ASN A 95 -18.12 17.79 -33.03
CA ASN A 95 -19.20 18.78 -32.87
C ASN A 95 -18.71 20.20 -33.25
N LEU A 96 -17.52 20.59 -32.81
CA LEU A 96 -16.94 21.87 -33.12
C LEU A 96 -16.72 22.03 -34.66
N GLU A 97 -16.17 21.00 -35.31
CA GLU A 97 -15.98 20.99 -36.76
C GLU A 97 -17.31 21.08 -37.51
N ALA A 98 -18.37 20.43 -37.01
CA ALA A 98 -19.71 20.55 -37.60
C ALA A 98 -20.24 22.00 -37.47
N SER A 99 -20.16 22.59 -36.27
CA SER A 99 -20.58 23.97 -36.04
C SER A 99 -19.77 24.95 -36.87
N GLN A 100 -18.46 24.74 -37.04
CA GLN A 100 -17.59 25.58 -37.88
C GLN A 100 -17.96 25.46 -39.36
N ARG A 101 -18.32 24.28 -39.85
CA ARG A 101 -18.80 24.09 -41.24
C ARG A 101 -20.09 24.85 -41.50
N ILE A 102 -21.06 24.76 -40.60
CA ILE A 102 -22.33 25.46 -40.67
C ILE A 102 -22.09 26.99 -40.68
N LEU A 103 -21.26 27.47 -39.74
CA LEU A 103 -20.91 28.89 -39.66
C LEU A 103 -20.16 29.38 -40.89
N GLY A 104 -19.21 28.56 -41.38
CA GLY A 104 -18.45 28.87 -42.59
C GLY A 104 -19.31 28.95 -43.86
N ALA A 105 -20.26 28.02 -44.02
CA ALA A 105 -21.25 28.07 -45.11
C ALA A 105 -22.10 29.34 -45.01
N ARG A 106 -22.58 29.69 -43.81
CA ARG A 106 -23.39 30.88 -43.59
C ARG A 106 -22.62 32.19 -43.90
N LEU A 107 -21.35 32.28 -43.46
CA LEU A 107 -20.51 33.42 -43.72
C LEU A 107 -20.23 33.58 -45.21
N ARG A 108 -20.09 32.47 -45.96
CA ARG A 108 -19.91 32.48 -47.40
C ARG A 108 -21.16 33.03 -48.11
N THR A 109 -22.35 32.54 -47.75
CA THR A 109 -23.61 33.05 -48.29
C THR A 109 -23.77 34.53 -48.00
N LEU A 110 -23.50 35.01 -46.79
CA LEU A 110 -23.54 36.43 -46.43
C LEU A 110 -22.54 37.26 -47.21
N TYR A 111 -21.36 36.72 -47.54
CA TYR A 111 -20.34 37.40 -48.30
C TYR A 111 -20.70 37.46 -49.78
N GLU A 112 -21.23 36.40 -50.37
CA GLU A 112 -21.56 36.25 -51.79
C GLU A 112 -22.88 36.99 -52.15
N GLU A 113 -23.89 36.86 -51.26
CA GLU A 113 -25.24 37.38 -51.52
C GLU A 113 -25.56 38.69 -50.80
N GLY A 114 -24.70 39.10 -49.85
CA GLY A 114 -24.93 40.26 -48.97
C GLY A 114 -25.83 39.92 -47.76
N GLU A 115 -26.03 40.92 -46.90
CA GLU A 115 -27.02 40.78 -45.80
C GLU A 115 -28.42 40.79 -46.42
N PRO A 116 -29.27 39.79 -46.09
CA PRO A 116 -30.64 39.77 -46.58
C PRO A 116 -31.40 40.94 -45.98
N ASP A 117 -31.75 41.90 -46.86
CA ASP A 117 -32.59 43.03 -46.45
C ASP A 117 -34.01 42.52 -46.25
N ALA A 118 -34.49 42.56 -45.01
CA ALA A 118 -35.84 42.17 -44.68
C ALA A 118 -36.90 42.97 -45.42
N ILE A 119 -36.60 44.23 -45.79
CA ILE A 119 -37.50 45.08 -46.59
C ILE A 119 -37.54 44.60 -48.04
N ALA A 120 -36.39 44.26 -48.65
CA ALA A 120 -36.34 43.69 -49.99
C ALA A 120 -37.04 42.33 -50.08
N VAL A 121 -36.90 41.48 -49.09
CA VAL A 121 -37.60 40.20 -48.96
C VAL A 121 -39.13 40.40 -48.88
N LEU A 122 -39.61 41.39 -48.12
CA LEU A 122 -41.02 41.71 -48.02
C LEU A 122 -41.57 42.30 -49.28
N LEU A 123 -40.82 43.18 -49.97
CA LEU A 123 -41.21 43.81 -51.25
C LEU A 123 -41.25 42.80 -52.42
N GLY A 124 -40.48 41.74 -52.35
CA GLY A 124 -40.47 40.64 -53.32
C GLY A 124 -41.52 39.55 -53.06
N ALA A 125 -42.31 39.67 -52.02
CA ALA A 125 -43.37 38.69 -51.72
C ALA A 125 -44.58 38.89 -52.60
N THR A 126 -45.13 37.72 -53.03
CA THR A 126 -46.30 37.70 -53.95
C THR A 126 -47.66 37.74 -53.20
N SER A 127 -47.65 37.47 -51.90
CA SER A 127 -48.81 37.55 -51.01
C SER A 127 -48.34 37.81 -49.57
N LEU A 128 -49.28 38.18 -48.67
CA LEU A 128 -48.98 38.36 -47.27
C LEU A 128 -48.51 37.08 -46.62
N ASP A 129 -49.01 35.93 -46.99
CA ASP A 129 -48.61 34.59 -46.50
C ASP A 129 -47.19 34.22 -46.98
N ASP A 130 -46.84 34.58 -48.22
CA ASP A 130 -45.47 34.43 -48.74
C ASP A 130 -44.48 35.32 -47.98
N ALA A 131 -44.89 36.57 -47.66
CA ALA A 131 -44.07 37.51 -46.90
C ALA A 131 -43.76 36.98 -45.48
N VAL A 132 -44.78 36.46 -44.78
CA VAL A 132 -44.64 35.86 -43.42
C VAL A 132 -43.73 34.64 -43.51
N THR A 133 -43.92 33.75 -44.46
CA THR A 133 -43.08 32.57 -44.65
C THR A 133 -41.61 32.92 -44.87
N ARG A 134 -41.32 33.87 -45.71
CA ARG A 134 -39.93 34.31 -45.99
C ARG A 134 -39.31 35.00 -44.78
N LEU A 135 -40.06 35.74 -44.01
CA LEU A 135 -39.59 36.35 -42.75
C LEU A 135 -39.26 35.29 -41.72
N ASP A 136 -40.08 34.26 -41.57
CA ASP A 136 -39.84 33.11 -40.67
C ASP A 136 -38.59 32.35 -41.09
N GLU A 137 -38.40 32.16 -42.40
CA GLU A 137 -37.18 31.48 -42.92
C GLU A 137 -35.91 32.27 -42.61
N LEU A 138 -35.97 33.61 -42.79
CA LEU A 138 -34.87 34.51 -42.46
C LEU A 138 -34.53 34.47 -40.97
N GLU A 139 -35.54 34.58 -40.14
CA GLU A 139 -35.39 34.52 -38.69
C GLU A 139 -34.82 33.14 -38.23
N ARG A 140 -35.32 32.06 -38.80
CA ARG A 140 -34.84 30.70 -38.51
C ARG A 140 -33.38 30.55 -38.91
N SER A 141 -33.01 31.04 -40.08
CA SER A 141 -31.66 31.04 -40.59
C SER A 141 -30.71 31.89 -39.71
N ALA A 142 -31.14 33.06 -39.25
CA ALA A 142 -30.37 33.90 -38.33
C ALA A 142 -30.15 33.22 -36.98
N ARG A 143 -31.18 32.59 -36.41
CA ARG A 143 -31.09 31.81 -35.15
C ARG A 143 -30.15 30.63 -35.28
N GLN A 144 -30.18 29.88 -36.41
CA GLN A 144 -29.25 28.76 -36.66
C GLN A 144 -27.78 29.23 -36.73
N GLY A 145 -27.53 30.36 -37.37
CA GLY A 145 -26.20 30.94 -37.42
C GLY A 145 -25.68 31.39 -36.05
N ALA A 146 -26.54 32.06 -35.27
CA ALA A 146 -26.22 32.46 -33.90
C ALA A 146 -25.93 31.27 -33.00
N GLN A 147 -26.74 30.20 -33.12
CA GLN A 147 -26.55 28.96 -32.37
C GLN A 147 -25.22 28.28 -32.74
N ALA A 148 -24.92 28.15 -34.03
CA ALA A 148 -23.65 27.57 -34.50
C ALA A 148 -22.42 28.36 -33.98
N ALA A 149 -22.51 29.70 -33.94
CA ALA A 149 -21.44 30.51 -33.37
C ALA A 149 -21.26 30.31 -31.87
N THR A 150 -22.36 30.16 -31.13
CA THR A 150 -22.34 29.86 -29.70
C THR A 150 -21.74 28.47 -29.44
N ASP A 151 -22.23 27.44 -30.15
CA ASP A 151 -21.74 26.08 -30.05
C ASP A 151 -20.23 25.96 -30.39
N ALA A 152 -19.77 26.72 -31.37
CA ALA A 152 -18.35 26.78 -31.72
C ALA A 152 -17.49 27.43 -30.62
N ARG A 153 -18.00 28.46 -29.93
CA ARG A 153 -17.30 29.08 -28.78
C ARG A 153 -17.24 28.14 -27.59
N ASP A 154 -18.36 27.52 -27.27
CA ASP A 154 -18.49 26.60 -26.13
C ASP A 154 -17.65 25.33 -26.37
N GLY A 155 -17.69 24.80 -27.59
CA GLY A 155 -16.83 23.68 -27.99
C GLY A 155 -15.33 23.97 -27.84
N ARG A 156 -14.87 25.18 -28.26
CA ARG A 156 -13.47 25.60 -28.03
C ARG A 156 -13.12 25.71 -26.55
N SER A 157 -13.99 26.30 -25.75
CA SER A 157 -13.79 26.44 -24.31
C SER A 157 -13.68 25.04 -23.64
N ARG A 158 -14.61 24.14 -23.98
CA ARG A 158 -14.63 22.77 -23.48
C ARG A 158 -13.40 21.98 -23.89
N LEU A 159 -12.95 22.09 -25.16
CA LEU A 159 -11.71 21.45 -25.62
C LEU A 159 -10.48 21.93 -24.84
N ARG A 160 -10.38 23.22 -24.54
CA ARG A 160 -9.28 23.74 -23.71
C ARG A 160 -9.31 23.13 -22.31
N GLY A 161 -10.48 23.05 -21.69
CA GLY A 161 -10.65 22.41 -20.38
C GLY A 161 -10.22 20.94 -20.39
N LEU A 162 -10.73 20.17 -21.35
CA LEU A 162 -10.39 18.74 -21.52
C LEU A 162 -8.90 18.52 -21.82
N ALA A 163 -8.27 19.41 -22.61
CA ALA A 163 -6.83 19.33 -22.87
C ALA A 163 -5.99 19.52 -21.60
N LEU A 164 -6.38 20.47 -20.74
CA LEU A 164 -5.72 20.68 -19.44
C LEU A 164 -5.94 19.49 -18.51
N GLU A 165 -7.16 18.95 -18.46
CA GLU A 165 -7.48 17.75 -17.68
C GLU A 165 -6.65 16.56 -18.16
N LEU A 166 -6.60 16.30 -19.46
CA LEU A 166 -5.81 15.22 -20.03
C LEU A 166 -4.32 15.37 -19.70
N ALA A 167 -3.77 16.59 -19.81
CA ALA A 167 -2.39 16.86 -19.46
C ALA A 167 -2.10 16.63 -17.97
N ALA A 168 -3.05 16.93 -17.09
CA ALA A 168 -2.94 16.64 -15.66
C ALA A 168 -2.94 15.13 -15.39
N ARG A 169 -3.86 14.37 -16.01
CA ARG A 169 -3.94 12.90 -15.90
C ARG A 169 -2.67 12.22 -16.42
N VAL A 170 -2.11 12.69 -17.53
CA VAL A 170 -0.84 12.16 -18.07
C VAL A 170 0.29 12.31 -17.04
N ARG A 171 0.43 13.50 -16.44
CA ARG A 171 1.45 13.74 -15.41
C ARG A 171 1.24 12.87 -14.17
N GLU A 172 0.01 12.69 -13.75
CA GLU A 172 -0.32 11.83 -12.60
C GLU A 172 0.04 10.36 -12.86
N VAL A 173 -0.26 9.83 -14.06
CA VAL A 173 0.16 8.46 -14.45
C VAL A 173 1.68 8.34 -14.45
N GLN A 174 2.41 9.31 -15.02
CA GLN A 174 3.87 9.28 -15.04
C GLN A 174 4.48 9.27 -13.62
N THR A 175 3.92 10.04 -12.70
CA THR A 175 4.37 10.03 -11.30
C THR A 175 4.11 8.69 -10.60
N LEU A 176 2.94 8.08 -10.82
CA LEU A 176 2.62 6.75 -10.26
C LEU A 176 3.51 5.65 -10.86
N GLU A 177 3.79 5.71 -12.15
CA GLU A 177 4.70 4.77 -12.81
C GLU A 177 6.14 4.90 -12.26
N ALA A 178 6.63 6.13 -12.08
CA ALA A 178 7.93 6.37 -11.47
C ALA A 178 8.00 5.81 -10.03
N GLN A 179 6.95 6.04 -9.23
CA GLN A 179 6.85 5.48 -7.88
C GLN A 179 6.79 3.94 -7.92
N ALA A 180 6.04 3.33 -8.82
CA ALA A 180 5.97 1.89 -8.98
C ALA A 180 7.32 1.28 -9.33
N VAL A 181 8.10 1.92 -10.20
CA VAL A 181 9.48 1.50 -10.53
C VAL A 181 10.38 1.56 -9.31
N GLN A 182 10.32 2.64 -8.52
CA GLN A 182 11.11 2.76 -7.29
C GLN A 182 10.72 1.69 -6.26
N THR A 183 9.42 1.45 -6.05
CA THR A 183 8.91 0.42 -5.15
C THR A 183 9.31 -0.98 -5.63
N ALA A 184 9.27 -1.25 -6.94
CA ALA A 184 9.74 -2.52 -7.50
C ALA A 184 11.24 -2.73 -7.28
N ALA A 185 12.06 -1.67 -7.42
CA ALA A 185 13.49 -1.71 -7.15
C ALA A 185 13.77 -1.94 -5.66
N ALA A 186 13.02 -1.30 -4.75
CA ALA A 186 13.09 -1.55 -3.31
C ALA A 186 12.72 -3.00 -2.98
N LEU A 187 11.63 -3.52 -3.55
CA LEU A 187 11.22 -4.92 -3.41
C LEU A 187 12.31 -5.90 -3.84
N LYS A 188 13.00 -5.61 -4.94
CA LYS A 188 14.13 -6.43 -5.41
C LYS A 188 15.29 -6.42 -4.41
N ARG A 189 15.61 -5.25 -3.84
CA ARG A 189 16.65 -5.11 -2.79
C ARG A 189 16.29 -5.88 -1.53
N GLU A 190 15.06 -5.77 -1.03
CA GLU A 190 14.59 -6.51 0.14
C GLU A 190 14.62 -8.03 -0.08
N ARG A 191 14.25 -8.51 -1.27
CA ARG A 191 14.40 -9.94 -1.63
C ARG A 191 15.85 -10.40 -1.61
N ALA A 192 16.77 -9.61 -2.16
CA ALA A 192 18.20 -9.90 -2.14
C ALA A 192 18.75 -9.89 -0.70
N GLY A 193 18.37 -8.92 0.11
CA GLY A 193 18.70 -8.83 1.54
C GLY A 193 18.24 -10.05 2.33
N ARG A 194 17.02 -10.54 2.08
CA ARG A 194 16.50 -11.77 2.69
C ARG A 194 17.34 -13.01 2.34
N VAL A 195 17.67 -13.17 1.07
CA VAL A 195 18.52 -14.28 0.61
C VAL A 195 19.92 -14.20 1.24
N ALA A 196 20.53 -13.02 1.26
CA ALA A 196 21.83 -12.78 1.88
C ALA A 196 21.79 -13.09 3.39
N TYR A 197 20.71 -12.68 4.09
CA TYR A 197 20.54 -12.96 5.51
C TYR A 197 20.43 -14.46 5.81
N LEU A 198 19.62 -15.20 5.04
CA LEU A 198 19.52 -16.65 5.18
C LEU A 198 20.89 -17.35 4.94
N ALA A 199 21.65 -16.88 3.96
CA ALA A 199 23.00 -17.38 3.69
C ALA A 199 23.97 -17.04 4.85
N SER A 200 23.85 -15.87 5.47
CA SER A 200 24.67 -15.50 6.63
C SER A 200 24.34 -16.34 7.86
N LEU A 201 23.07 -16.63 8.10
CA LEU A 201 22.63 -17.52 9.18
C LEU A 201 23.23 -18.92 9.03
N ALA A 202 23.28 -19.46 7.81
CA ALA A 202 23.90 -20.73 7.53
C ALA A 202 25.38 -20.77 7.90
N ARG A 203 26.10 -19.70 7.62
CA ARG A 203 27.55 -19.59 7.88
C ARG A 203 27.86 -19.27 9.33
N GLN A 204 27.20 -18.26 9.92
CA GLN A 204 27.55 -17.74 11.26
C GLN A 204 27.04 -18.61 12.38
N GLN A 205 25.84 -19.18 12.25
CA GLN A 205 25.20 -19.94 13.33
C GLN A 205 25.36 -21.44 13.17
N ARG A 206 26.09 -21.91 12.17
CA ARG A 206 26.27 -23.35 11.86
C ARG A 206 24.95 -24.13 11.83
N LEU A 207 23.87 -23.45 11.41
CA LEU A 207 22.57 -24.09 11.28
C LEU A 207 22.55 -25.02 10.07
N THR A 208 21.93 -26.18 10.23
CA THR A 208 21.72 -27.10 9.10
C THR A 208 20.68 -26.51 8.14
N LYS A 209 20.74 -26.91 6.84
CA LYS A 209 19.75 -26.53 5.83
C LYS A 209 18.30 -26.81 6.29
N ARG A 210 18.10 -27.85 7.11
CA ARG A 210 16.78 -28.21 7.64
C ARG A 210 16.29 -27.18 8.67
N GLN A 211 17.16 -26.75 9.58
CA GLN A 211 16.83 -25.71 10.58
C GLN A 211 16.55 -24.36 9.94
N ILE A 212 17.32 -23.99 8.91
CA ILE A 212 17.07 -22.74 8.17
C ILE A 212 15.71 -22.78 7.46
N ARG A 213 15.35 -23.88 6.82
CA ARG A 213 14.02 -24.03 6.19
C ARG A 213 12.89 -23.96 7.21
N ALA A 214 13.07 -24.52 8.41
CA ALA A 214 12.10 -24.47 9.48
C ALA A 214 11.92 -23.03 10.03
N LEU A 215 13.00 -22.26 10.17
CA LEU A 215 12.94 -20.85 10.57
C LEU A 215 12.24 -20.00 9.50
N ASP A 216 12.58 -20.23 8.24
CA ASP A 216 12.02 -19.54 7.09
C ASP A 216 10.51 -19.78 6.95
N SER A 217 10.06 -21.02 7.07
CA SER A 217 8.62 -21.34 7.04
C SER A 217 7.85 -20.74 8.21
N ARG A 218 8.43 -20.73 9.42
CA ARG A 218 7.84 -20.08 10.58
C ARG A 218 7.71 -18.57 10.40
N ALA A 219 8.75 -17.90 9.90
CA ALA A 219 8.72 -16.47 9.64
C ALA A 219 7.57 -16.10 8.69
N ARG A 220 7.38 -16.86 7.60
CA ARG A 220 6.26 -16.64 6.66
C ARG A 220 4.90 -16.86 7.30
N GLN A 221 4.72 -17.89 8.11
CA GLN A 221 3.45 -18.14 8.82
C GLN A 221 3.12 -16.99 9.78
N VAL A 222 4.12 -16.47 10.48
CA VAL A 222 3.97 -15.33 11.40
C VAL A 222 3.54 -14.07 10.64
N VAL A 223 4.13 -13.79 9.46
CA VAL A 223 3.75 -12.66 8.63
C VAL A 223 2.28 -12.75 8.18
N VAL A 224 1.85 -13.93 7.71
CA VAL A 224 0.45 -14.15 7.32
C VAL A 224 -0.49 -13.89 8.50
N LYS A 225 -0.15 -14.40 9.68
CA LYS A 225 -0.95 -14.17 10.89
C LYS A 225 -0.96 -12.70 11.30
N ALA A 226 0.18 -12.00 11.21
CA ALA A 226 0.27 -10.58 11.52
C ALA A 226 -0.63 -9.74 10.59
N GLN A 227 -0.67 -10.08 9.30
CA GLN A 227 -1.55 -9.43 8.34
C GLN A 227 -3.05 -9.66 8.65
N GLN A 228 -3.41 -10.86 9.07
CA GLN A 228 -4.78 -11.15 9.50
C GLN A 228 -5.18 -10.30 10.71
N VAL A 229 -4.29 -10.16 11.69
CA VAL A 229 -4.51 -9.30 12.88
C VAL A 229 -4.67 -7.83 12.47
N GLN A 230 -3.83 -7.32 11.57
CA GLN A 230 -3.96 -5.95 11.05
C GLN A 230 -5.28 -5.72 10.31
N GLY A 231 -5.75 -6.70 9.52
CA GLY A 231 -7.03 -6.63 8.81
C GLY A 231 -8.26 -6.66 9.74
N GLN A 232 -8.14 -7.29 10.91
CA GLN A 232 -9.21 -7.35 11.91
C GLN A 232 -9.26 -6.13 12.84
N SER A 233 -8.15 -5.42 12.96
CA SER A 233 -8.01 -4.25 13.84
C SER A 233 -8.47 -2.94 13.20
N SER A 234 -9.05 -2.96 12.00
CA SER A 234 -9.65 -1.80 11.38
C SER A 234 -11.04 -1.56 11.99
N PRO A 235 -11.20 -0.65 12.96
CA PRO A 235 -12.54 -0.20 13.37
C PRO A 235 -13.15 0.57 12.21
N GLY A 236 -14.45 0.42 12.03
CA GLY A 236 -15.21 1.01 10.95
C GLY A 236 -14.83 2.46 10.63
N SER A 237 -14.55 2.64 9.37
CA SER A 237 -14.77 3.84 8.57
C SER A 237 -14.75 5.19 9.31
N SER A 238 -13.58 5.70 9.63
CA SER A 238 -13.39 7.13 9.60
C SER A 238 -12.71 7.47 8.26
N LYS A 239 -13.38 8.27 7.43
CA LYS A 239 -12.82 8.91 6.25
C LYS A 239 -11.72 9.89 6.69
N GLY A 240 -10.57 9.34 7.05
CA GLY A 240 -9.32 10.07 7.16
C GLY A 240 -8.60 9.97 5.81
N PRO A 241 -7.76 10.95 5.43
CA PRO A 241 -7.01 10.89 4.20
C PRO A 241 -6.19 9.59 4.19
N ALA A 242 -6.18 8.92 3.03
CA ALA A 242 -5.38 7.72 2.82
C ALA A 242 -3.94 7.98 3.32
N PRO A 243 -3.34 7.03 4.07
CA PRO A 243 -1.97 7.21 4.55
C PRO A 243 -1.09 7.52 3.35
N ALA A 244 -0.36 8.63 3.44
CA ALA A 244 0.57 9.05 2.42
C ALA A 244 1.51 7.90 2.06
N PRO A 245 1.89 7.73 0.78
CA PRO A 245 2.79 6.68 0.37
C PRO A 245 4.07 6.79 1.21
N TRP A 246 4.47 5.67 1.82
CA TRP A 246 5.67 5.56 2.63
C TRP A 246 6.88 5.77 1.72
N VAL A 247 7.28 7.02 1.59
CA VAL A 247 8.62 7.35 1.12
C VAL A 247 9.55 6.58 2.05
N VAL A 248 10.56 5.91 1.52
CA VAL A 248 11.69 5.38 2.29
C VAL A 248 12.37 6.60 2.90
N ALA A 249 11.76 7.10 3.97
CA ALA A 249 12.30 8.16 4.76
C ALA A 249 13.40 7.54 5.62
N GLY A 250 14.50 8.25 5.80
CA GLY A 250 15.51 7.95 6.80
C GLY A 250 14.89 7.73 8.18
N PRO A 251 15.66 7.41 9.21
CA PRO A 251 15.16 7.06 10.52
C PRO A 251 14.18 8.12 11.03
N ARG A 252 12.92 7.70 11.24
CA ARG A 252 11.87 8.56 11.80
C ARG A 252 11.87 8.44 13.30
N THR A 253 11.88 9.55 13.99
CA THR A 253 11.69 9.58 15.44
C THR A 253 10.21 9.78 15.78
N LEU A 254 9.75 9.05 16.81
CA LEU A 254 8.38 9.12 17.29
C LEU A 254 8.42 9.18 18.83
N THR A 255 7.74 10.16 19.42
CA THR A 255 7.61 10.25 20.87
C THR A 255 6.38 9.46 21.31
N VAL A 256 6.60 8.45 22.17
CA VAL A 256 5.57 7.50 22.62
C VAL A 256 5.60 7.33 24.12
N THR A 257 4.47 6.94 24.70
CA THR A 257 4.41 6.44 26.07
C THR A 257 4.82 4.98 26.08
N SER A 258 5.81 4.63 26.86
CA SER A 258 6.33 3.26 27.01
C SER A 258 5.98 2.70 28.38
N THR A 259 5.52 1.44 28.39
CA THR A 259 5.29 0.61 29.59
C THR A 259 6.11 -0.67 29.50
N GLY A 260 6.17 -1.44 30.58
CA GLY A 260 6.92 -2.70 30.64
C GLY A 260 6.09 -3.85 31.19
N TYR A 261 6.23 -5.04 30.58
CA TYR A 261 5.60 -6.27 31.04
C TYR A 261 6.58 -7.46 31.04
N SER A 262 6.23 -8.55 31.76
CA SER A 262 7.10 -9.73 31.91
C SER A 262 6.37 -11.06 31.72
N MET A 263 5.21 -11.08 31.04
CA MET A 263 4.44 -12.30 30.84
C MET A 263 5.11 -13.23 29.82
N LYS A 264 4.98 -14.55 30.03
CA LYS A 264 5.38 -15.57 29.06
C LYS A 264 4.21 -15.89 28.14
N GLY A 265 4.49 -16.15 26.86
CA GLY A 265 3.44 -16.49 25.91
C GLY A 265 3.86 -16.34 24.46
N ARG A 266 2.87 -16.09 23.62
CA ARG A 266 3.05 -15.76 22.21
C ARG A 266 2.40 -14.43 21.91
N THR A 267 3.05 -13.65 21.07
CA THR A 267 2.54 -12.39 20.53
C THR A 267 1.30 -12.63 19.67
N ALA A 268 0.54 -11.58 19.40
CA ALA A 268 -0.56 -11.61 18.43
C ALA A 268 -0.07 -12.09 17.05
N ALA A 269 1.14 -11.74 16.66
CA ALA A 269 1.79 -12.24 15.43
C ALA A 269 2.25 -13.70 15.50
N GLY A 270 2.10 -14.39 16.67
CA GLY A 270 2.47 -15.80 16.85
C GLY A 270 3.93 -16.07 17.16
N LEU A 271 4.75 -15.02 17.39
CA LEU A 271 6.13 -15.15 17.86
C LEU A 271 6.16 -15.47 19.38
N PRO A 272 7.19 -16.18 19.88
CA PRO A 272 7.39 -16.27 21.32
C PRO A 272 7.72 -14.87 21.87
N VAL A 273 7.10 -14.49 22.99
CA VAL A 273 7.46 -13.24 23.68
C VAL A 273 8.87 -13.34 24.23
N GLY A 274 9.60 -12.24 24.28
CA GLY A 274 10.98 -12.19 24.72
C GLY A 274 11.62 -10.83 24.52
N LEU A 275 12.88 -10.68 24.91
CA LEU A 275 13.63 -9.45 24.73
C LEU A 275 13.64 -9.04 23.25
N GLY A 276 13.38 -7.77 23.00
CA GLY A 276 13.24 -7.22 21.63
C GLY A 276 11.83 -7.33 21.04
N ILE A 277 10.85 -7.89 21.75
CA ILE A 277 9.44 -7.82 21.36
C ILE A 277 8.86 -6.51 21.90
N VAL A 278 8.20 -5.77 21.02
CA VAL A 278 7.48 -4.55 21.36
C VAL A 278 6.04 -4.71 20.94
N ALA A 279 5.11 -4.51 21.88
CA ALA A 279 3.71 -4.39 21.55
C ALA A 279 3.40 -2.94 21.15
N VAL A 280 2.64 -2.77 20.08
CA VAL A 280 2.34 -1.47 19.46
C VAL A 280 0.90 -1.42 18.97
N ASP A 281 0.42 -0.20 18.68
CA ASP A 281 -0.76 -0.01 17.85
C ASP A 281 -0.36 -0.12 16.37
N PRO A 282 -0.86 -1.12 15.62
CA PRO A 282 -0.49 -1.32 14.22
C PRO A 282 -0.89 -0.18 13.28
N SER A 283 -1.84 0.66 13.69
CA SER A 283 -2.25 1.85 12.93
C SER A 283 -1.22 2.98 13.00
N VAL A 284 -0.39 3.00 14.06
CA VAL A 284 0.66 4.00 14.29
C VAL A 284 2.04 3.45 13.93
N ILE A 285 2.37 2.26 14.41
CA ILE A 285 3.64 1.58 14.16
C ILE A 285 3.34 0.20 13.54
N PRO A 286 3.51 0.04 12.23
CA PRO A 286 3.22 -1.22 11.56
C PRO A 286 4.03 -2.40 12.12
N LEU A 287 3.41 -3.57 12.25
CA LEU A 287 4.10 -4.78 12.67
C LEU A 287 5.28 -5.11 11.75
N GLY A 288 6.38 -5.57 12.33
CA GLY A 288 7.66 -5.81 11.65
C GLY A 288 8.55 -4.57 11.53
N THR A 289 8.13 -3.40 12.06
CA THR A 289 9.00 -2.21 12.15
C THR A 289 10.07 -2.43 13.21
N ARG A 290 11.32 -2.11 12.89
CA ARG A 290 12.40 -2.09 13.87
C ARG A 290 12.38 -0.76 14.62
N LEU A 291 12.64 -0.81 15.91
CA LEU A 291 12.67 0.36 16.80
C LEU A 291 13.98 0.36 17.59
N THR A 292 14.63 1.52 17.67
CA THR A 292 15.66 1.78 18.68
C THR A 292 15.02 2.59 19.80
N ILE A 293 15.03 2.04 21.02
CA ILE A 293 14.35 2.60 22.18
C ILE A 293 15.39 2.96 23.23
N PRO A 294 15.54 4.24 23.59
CA PRO A 294 16.51 4.68 24.59
C PRO A 294 16.32 3.96 25.94
N GLY A 295 17.41 3.39 26.47
CA GLY A 295 17.40 2.65 27.73
C GLY A 295 16.89 1.20 27.65
N TYR A 296 16.28 0.80 26.53
CA TYR A 296 15.84 -0.60 26.29
C TYR A 296 16.69 -1.31 25.22
N GLY A 297 17.07 -0.60 24.16
CA GLY A 297 17.84 -1.12 23.03
C GLY A 297 17.00 -1.34 21.78
N GLU A 298 17.41 -2.32 20.98
CA GLU A 298 16.76 -2.69 19.72
C GLU A 298 15.49 -3.54 19.98
N GLY A 299 14.39 -3.18 19.30
CA GLY A 299 13.15 -3.92 19.35
C GLY A 299 12.49 -4.08 17.98
N ILE A 300 11.48 -4.94 17.90
CA ILE A 300 10.64 -5.16 16.73
C ILE A 300 9.19 -5.09 17.15
N ALA A 301 8.40 -4.27 16.48
CA ALA A 301 6.95 -4.26 16.60
C ALA A 301 6.40 -5.61 16.16
N ALA A 302 6.11 -6.51 17.11
CA ALA A 302 5.73 -7.89 16.81
C ALA A 302 4.53 -8.37 17.67
N ASP A 303 3.97 -7.48 18.47
CA ASP A 303 2.82 -7.77 19.31
C ASP A 303 1.81 -6.62 19.26
N THR A 304 0.58 -6.93 19.67
CA THR A 304 -0.49 -5.97 19.87
C THR A 304 -1.16 -6.25 21.20
N GLY A 305 -1.48 -5.24 21.99
CA GLY A 305 -2.19 -5.38 23.25
C GLY A 305 -3.48 -4.58 23.26
N GLY A 306 -4.53 -5.07 23.87
CA GLY A 306 -5.80 -4.34 23.96
C GLY A 306 -5.69 -2.98 24.67
N ALA A 307 -4.69 -2.81 25.54
CA ALA A 307 -4.36 -1.57 26.23
C ALA A 307 -3.29 -0.73 25.49
N VAL A 308 -2.68 -1.24 24.40
CA VAL A 308 -1.62 -0.58 23.63
C VAL A 308 -2.27 0.08 22.43
N GLN A 309 -2.70 1.32 22.59
CA GLN A 309 -3.40 2.10 21.56
C GLN A 309 -2.72 3.43 21.31
N GLY A 310 -2.78 3.90 20.07
CA GLY A 310 -2.21 5.18 19.65
C GLY A 310 -0.70 5.26 19.86
N MET A 311 -0.24 6.31 20.52
CA MET A 311 1.18 6.57 20.79
C MET A 311 1.70 5.83 22.02
N THR A 312 1.22 4.60 22.29
CA THR A 312 1.65 3.76 23.40
C THR A 312 2.38 2.53 22.87
N ILE A 313 3.48 2.15 23.54
CA ILE A 313 4.21 0.91 23.28
C ILE A 313 4.40 0.16 24.59
N ASP A 314 4.46 -1.18 24.54
CA ASP A 314 4.72 -2.01 25.70
C ASP A 314 5.92 -2.93 25.45
N LEU A 315 6.88 -2.91 26.38
CA LEU A 315 8.20 -3.53 26.25
C LEU A 315 8.27 -4.77 27.11
N TRP A 316 8.75 -5.88 26.56
CA TRP A 316 8.91 -7.10 27.32
C TRP A 316 10.23 -7.11 28.12
N PHE A 317 10.13 -7.51 29.38
CA PHE A 317 11.27 -7.69 30.28
C PHE A 317 11.34 -9.14 30.81
N PRO A 318 12.55 -9.67 31.08
CA PRO A 318 12.73 -11.03 31.61
C PRO A 318 12.10 -11.25 32.96
N THR A 319 12.00 -10.22 33.83
CA THR A 319 11.46 -10.26 35.16
C THR A 319 10.47 -9.15 35.44
N LEU A 320 9.51 -9.42 36.34
CA LEU A 320 8.55 -8.40 36.77
C LEU A 320 9.27 -7.19 37.44
N THR A 321 10.31 -7.44 38.20
CA THR A 321 11.12 -6.37 38.82
C THR A 321 11.69 -5.41 37.80
N GLN A 322 12.21 -5.91 36.67
CA GLN A 322 12.74 -5.07 35.59
C GLN A 322 11.62 -4.31 34.88
N ALA A 323 10.46 -4.94 34.65
CA ALA A 323 9.31 -4.28 34.06
C ALA A 323 8.78 -3.15 34.97
N MET A 324 8.71 -3.37 36.27
CA MET A 324 8.31 -2.38 37.26
C MET A 324 9.35 -1.26 37.40
N ALA A 325 10.64 -1.56 37.34
CA ALA A 325 11.72 -0.57 37.36
C ALA A 325 11.70 0.31 36.10
N TRP A 326 11.28 -0.23 34.95
CA TRP A 326 11.03 0.56 33.75
C TRP A 326 9.85 1.51 33.97
N GLY A 327 8.75 0.99 34.48
CA GLY A 327 7.53 1.75 34.75
C GLY A 327 6.90 2.36 33.49
N ARG A 328 6.11 3.40 33.68
CA ARG A 328 5.50 4.17 32.59
C ARG A 328 6.31 5.45 32.37
N ARG A 329 6.82 5.65 31.14
CA ARG A 329 7.61 6.82 30.78
C ARG A 329 7.45 7.21 29.33
N THR A 330 7.68 8.47 29.03
CA THR A 330 7.75 8.96 27.65
C THR A 330 9.14 8.76 27.09
N VAL A 331 9.26 8.19 25.90
CA VAL A 331 10.52 7.96 25.19
C VAL A 331 10.38 8.37 23.73
N THR A 332 11.49 8.88 23.16
CA THR A 332 11.56 9.13 21.71
C THR A 332 12.23 7.92 21.06
N VAL A 333 11.46 7.16 20.30
CA VAL A 333 11.94 5.97 19.61
C VAL A 333 12.33 6.31 18.17
N THR A 334 13.35 5.63 17.63
CA THR A 334 13.74 5.72 16.23
C THR A 334 13.18 4.50 15.49
N LEU A 335 12.44 4.74 14.40
CA LEU A 335 11.85 3.71 13.53
C LEU A 335 12.77 3.48 12.32
N HIS A 336 13.00 2.20 11.96
CA HIS A 336 13.89 1.77 10.88
C HIS A 336 13.18 0.93 9.82
#